data_c4c28fdb06070ee858a9b91fd6dfd575
#
_entry.id   c4c28fdb06070ee858a9b91fd6dfd575
#
_cell.length_a   1.000
_cell.length_b   1.000
_cell.length_c   1.000
_cell.angle_alpha   90.00
_cell.angle_beta   90.00
_cell.angle_gamma   90.00
#
_symmetry.space_group_name_H-M   'P 1'
#
loop_
_entity.id
_entity.type
_entity.pdbx_description
1 polymer ?
#
loop_
_entity_poly.entity_id
_entity_poly.type
_entity_poly.pdbx_seq_one_letter_code
_entity_poly.pdbx_strand_id
1 'polypeptide(L)'
;MFKAVLGLISYNGGEIKILGKTPQELNEKEKEQMGVVLAEAGFSGYLKGKDVEAVLAKLYPKFEEDKFLQMCERYQIPLDKFLKEYSTGMKAKLNLIIALTHQAEFLMLDEPTAGLDVGARERMLDILREYMEEEPERSILISSHISSDLEHLCDDIYVIHKGKII
;
A
#
# COMPACT_ATOMS: atom_id res chain seq x y z
N MET A 1 14.12 -4.79 -3.13
CA MET A 1 13.32 -5.49 -4.14
C MET A 1 12.21 -4.57 -4.69
N PHE A 2 11.27 -4.06 -3.93
CA PHE A 2 10.14 -3.25 -4.41
C PHE A 2 10.52 -2.00 -5.21
N LYS A 3 11.55 -1.25 -4.79
CA LYS A 3 12.02 -0.08 -5.56
C LYS A 3 12.49 -0.46 -6.99
N ALA A 4 13.05 -1.67 -7.18
CA ALA A 4 13.43 -2.17 -8.52
C ALA A 4 12.19 -2.58 -9.32
N VAL A 5 11.23 -3.24 -8.69
CA VAL A 5 9.94 -3.63 -9.30
C VAL A 5 9.18 -2.39 -9.77
N LEU A 6 9.23 -1.30 -9.02
CA LEU A 6 8.59 -0.02 -9.38
C LEU A 6 9.42 0.82 -10.39
N GLY A 7 10.59 0.32 -10.83
CA GLY A 7 11.46 1.07 -11.73
C GLY A 7 12.13 2.30 -11.12
N LEU A 8 12.12 2.42 -9.77
CA LEU A 8 12.73 3.55 -9.05
C LEU A 8 14.25 3.44 -8.89
N ILE A 9 14.78 2.23 -9.06
CA ILE A 9 16.23 1.96 -9.08
C ILE A 9 16.56 0.99 -10.22
N SER A 10 17.78 1.08 -10.76
CA SER A 10 18.29 0.13 -11.73
C SER A 10 18.72 -1.19 -11.06
N TYR A 11 18.70 -2.28 -11.81
CA TYR A 11 19.19 -3.60 -11.40
C TYR A 11 20.17 -4.13 -12.45
N ASN A 12 21.10 -5.00 -12.03
CA ASN A 12 22.23 -5.40 -12.85
C ASN A 12 21.96 -6.59 -13.79
N GLY A 13 20.80 -7.25 -13.62
CA GLY A 13 20.45 -8.40 -14.46
C GLY A 13 19.14 -9.05 -14.02
N GLY A 14 18.65 -9.97 -14.82
CA GLY A 14 17.35 -10.58 -14.65
C GLY A 14 16.23 -9.84 -15.37
N GLU A 15 15.00 -10.29 -15.21
CA GLU A 15 13.82 -9.69 -15.81
C GLU A 15 12.77 -9.43 -14.72
N ILE A 16 12.13 -8.26 -14.79
CA ILE A 16 10.98 -7.91 -13.94
C ILE A 16 9.81 -7.61 -14.86
N LYS A 17 8.67 -8.26 -14.60
CA LYS A 17 7.41 -7.99 -15.30
C LYS A 17 6.30 -7.73 -14.31
N ILE A 18 5.52 -6.68 -14.56
CA ILE A 18 4.28 -6.34 -13.87
C ILE A 18 3.21 -6.22 -14.95
N LEU A 19 2.07 -6.90 -14.78
CA LEU A 19 1.02 -6.94 -15.80
C LEU A 19 1.55 -7.34 -17.19
N GLY A 20 2.56 -8.22 -17.23
CA GLY A 20 3.21 -8.71 -18.46
C GLY A 20 4.22 -7.75 -19.11
N LYS A 21 4.47 -6.57 -18.54
CA LYS A 21 5.36 -5.52 -19.05
C LYS A 21 6.52 -5.24 -18.11
N THR A 22 7.62 -4.69 -18.62
CA THR A 22 8.67 -4.15 -17.75
C THR A 22 8.17 -2.87 -17.05
N PRO A 23 8.73 -2.49 -15.89
CA PRO A 23 8.31 -1.28 -15.17
C PRO A 23 8.38 0.01 -16.00
N GLN A 24 9.30 0.08 -16.96
CA GLN A 24 9.50 1.23 -17.86
C GLN A 24 8.45 1.30 -18.98
N GLU A 25 7.85 0.16 -19.34
CA GLU A 25 6.83 0.08 -20.39
C GLU A 25 5.40 0.33 -19.85
N LEU A 26 5.23 0.37 -18.53
CA LEU A 26 3.93 0.66 -17.93
C LEU A 26 3.49 2.09 -18.24
N ASN A 27 2.33 2.23 -18.85
CA ASN A 27 1.69 3.51 -19.07
C ASN A 27 0.96 4.02 -17.80
N GLU A 28 0.43 5.25 -17.84
CA GLU A 28 -0.25 5.86 -16.70
C GLU A 28 -1.45 5.04 -16.21
N LYS A 29 -2.28 4.54 -17.14
CA LYS A 29 -3.47 3.74 -16.80
C LYS A 29 -3.12 2.42 -16.10
N GLU A 30 -2.02 1.77 -16.50
CA GLU A 30 -1.54 0.56 -15.86
C GLU A 30 -0.93 0.83 -14.48
N LYS A 31 -0.28 1.99 -14.32
CA LYS A 31 0.21 2.43 -13.00
C LYS A 31 -0.92 2.79 -12.05
N GLU A 32 -2.03 3.33 -12.56
CA GLU A 32 -3.24 3.59 -11.77
C GLU A 32 -3.88 2.31 -11.20
N GLN A 33 -3.64 1.14 -11.81
CA GLN A 33 -4.09 -0.15 -11.28
C GLN A 33 -3.24 -0.67 -10.13
N MET A 34 -2.20 0.06 -9.75
CA MET A 34 -1.26 -0.34 -8.70
C MET A 34 -1.43 0.55 -7.47
N GLY A 35 -1.72 -0.06 -6.33
CA GLY A 35 -1.65 0.59 -5.02
C GLY A 35 -0.29 0.31 -4.37
N VAL A 36 0.44 1.34 -4.01
CA VAL A 36 1.82 1.19 -3.50
C VAL A 36 1.97 1.84 -2.13
N VAL A 37 2.40 1.07 -1.15
CA VAL A 37 2.83 1.57 0.16
C VAL A 37 4.29 1.19 0.36
N LEU A 38 5.17 2.19 0.42
CA LEU A 38 6.58 2.02 0.74
C LEU A 38 6.86 2.56 2.14
N ALA A 39 7.77 1.92 2.87
CA ALA A 39 8.11 2.27 4.25
C ALA A 39 8.54 3.75 4.44
N GLU A 40 9.18 4.33 3.43
CA GLU A 40 9.71 5.70 3.46
C GLU A 40 8.90 6.70 2.62
N ALA A 41 7.81 6.25 1.97
CA ALA A 41 6.99 7.12 1.13
C ALA A 41 5.81 7.67 1.92
N GLY A 42 5.36 8.87 1.52
CA GLY A 42 4.20 9.50 2.12
C GLY A 42 4.06 10.96 1.70
N PHE A 43 2.97 11.54 2.11
CA PHE A 43 2.71 12.95 1.89
C PHE A 43 3.50 13.84 2.88
N SER A 44 3.73 15.08 2.48
CA SER A 44 4.35 16.10 3.36
C SER A 44 3.60 16.21 4.69
N GLY A 45 4.33 16.23 5.79
CA GLY A 45 3.77 16.41 7.13
C GLY A 45 3.02 17.73 7.36
N TYR A 46 3.17 18.70 6.46
CA TYR A 46 2.47 19.98 6.49
C TYR A 46 1.12 19.99 5.78
N LEU A 47 0.74 18.89 5.15
CA LEU A 47 -0.61 18.68 4.62
C LEU A 47 -1.54 18.14 5.72
N LYS A 48 -2.82 18.45 5.62
CA LYS A 48 -3.89 17.83 6.39
C LYS A 48 -4.47 16.64 5.65
N GLY A 49 -5.19 15.75 6.34
CA GLY A 49 -5.85 14.62 5.69
C GLY A 49 -6.78 15.02 4.54
N LYS A 50 -7.54 16.12 4.69
CA LYS A 50 -8.39 16.68 3.62
C LYS A 50 -7.61 17.25 2.42
N ASP A 51 -6.38 17.69 2.63
CA ASP A 51 -5.54 18.14 1.52
C ASP A 51 -5.06 16.94 0.70
N VAL A 52 -4.81 15.80 1.38
CA VAL A 52 -4.50 14.51 0.72
C VAL A 52 -5.66 14.05 -0.13
N GLU A 53 -6.87 14.02 0.41
CA GLU A 53 -8.11 13.71 -0.32
C GLU A 53 -8.24 14.54 -1.59
N ALA A 54 -8.11 15.87 -1.49
CA ALA A 54 -8.21 16.78 -2.62
C ALA A 54 -7.13 16.54 -3.70
N VAL A 55 -5.94 16.06 -3.30
CA VAL A 55 -4.87 15.66 -4.22
C VAL A 55 -5.23 14.35 -4.91
N LEU A 56 -5.70 13.34 -4.18
CA LEU A 56 -6.08 12.03 -4.72
C LEU A 56 -7.21 12.15 -5.75
N ALA A 57 -8.23 12.95 -5.46
CA ALA A 57 -9.35 13.20 -6.36
C ALA A 57 -8.91 13.81 -7.71
N LYS A 58 -7.76 14.50 -7.75
CA LYS A 58 -7.20 15.06 -8.99
C LYS A 58 -6.23 14.11 -9.70
N LEU A 59 -5.57 13.24 -8.96
CA LEU A 59 -4.55 12.34 -9.50
C LEU A 59 -5.14 11.04 -10.05
N TYR A 60 -6.18 10.51 -9.39
CA TYR A 60 -6.75 9.21 -9.72
C TYR A 60 -8.17 9.38 -10.25
N PRO A 61 -8.42 9.11 -11.54
CA PRO A 61 -9.77 9.21 -12.14
C PRO A 61 -10.80 8.27 -11.49
N LYS A 62 -10.32 7.16 -10.90
CA LYS A 62 -11.16 6.18 -10.22
C LYS A 62 -11.12 6.32 -8.68
N PHE A 63 -10.72 7.47 -8.15
CA PHE A 63 -10.69 7.69 -6.71
C PHE A 63 -12.09 7.65 -6.11
N GLU A 64 -12.28 6.81 -5.10
CA GLU A 64 -13.54 6.59 -4.40
C GLU A 64 -13.59 7.47 -3.14
N GLU A 65 -13.96 8.75 -3.32
CA GLU A 65 -14.00 9.75 -2.26
C GLU A 65 -14.85 9.29 -1.06
N ASP A 66 -16.07 8.78 -1.31
CA ASP A 66 -16.97 8.30 -0.25
C ASP A 66 -16.35 7.13 0.53
N LYS A 67 -15.69 6.18 -0.16
CA LYS A 67 -14.99 5.06 0.48
C LYS A 67 -13.80 5.55 1.31
N PHE A 68 -13.05 6.52 0.80
CA PHE A 68 -11.94 7.13 1.54
C PHE A 68 -12.41 7.78 2.84
N LEU A 69 -13.47 8.59 2.79
CA LEU A 69 -14.05 9.25 3.95
C LEU A 69 -14.59 8.26 4.97
N GLN A 70 -15.34 7.24 4.53
CA GLN A 70 -15.86 6.17 5.39
C GLN A 70 -14.74 5.38 6.06
N MET A 71 -13.68 5.04 5.33
CA MET A 71 -12.52 4.35 5.91
C MET A 71 -11.78 5.24 6.91
N CYS A 72 -11.58 6.52 6.61
CA CYS A 72 -10.96 7.47 7.54
C CYS A 72 -11.78 7.58 8.84
N GLU A 73 -13.10 7.65 8.77
CA GLU A 73 -13.99 7.65 9.94
C GLU A 73 -13.88 6.34 10.71
N ARG A 74 -14.06 5.19 10.04
CA ARG A 74 -14.01 3.85 10.66
C ARG A 74 -12.68 3.59 11.39
N TYR A 75 -11.58 4.02 10.81
CA TYR A 75 -10.24 3.80 11.38
C TYR A 75 -9.69 4.99 12.18
N GLN A 76 -10.55 5.98 12.46
CA GLN A 76 -10.27 7.14 13.30
C GLN A 76 -9.08 7.98 12.81
N ILE A 77 -9.06 8.26 11.52
CA ILE A 77 -8.06 9.15 10.89
C ILE A 77 -8.62 10.58 10.86
N PRO A 78 -8.06 11.53 11.63
CA PRO A 78 -8.57 12.89 11.74
C PRO A 78 -8.16 13.74 10.54
N LEU A 79 -9.08 14.02 9.62
CA LEU A 79 -8.80 14.73 8.39
C LEU A 79 -8.39 16.21 8.57
N ASP A 80 -8.74 16.83 9.69
CA ASP A 80 -8.41 18.25 9.98
C ASP A 80 -7.05 18.50 10.62
N LYS A 81 -6.35 17.44 11.06
CA LYS A 81 -5.01 17.53 11.64
C LYS A 81 -3.91 17.49 10.57
N PHE A 82 -2.77 18.11 10.85
CA PHE A 82 -1.58 17.98 10.02
C PHE A 82 -0.99 16.58 10.13
N LEU A 83 -0.48 16.03 9.02
CA LEU A 83 0.09 14.67 8.98
C LEU A 83 1.31 14.51 9.91
N LYS A 84 2.05 15.60 10.21
CA LYS A 84 3.13 15.56 11.21
C LYS A 84 2.65 15.25 12.62
N GLU A 85 1.36 15.47 12.92
CA GLU A 85 0.73 15.21 14.22
C GLU A 85 0.16 13.78 14.32
N TYR A 86 0.22 13.02 13.22
CA TYR A 86 -0.25 11.63 13.19
C TYR A 86 0.77 10.72 13.86
N SER A 87 0.26 9.76 14.65
CA SER A 87 1.09 8.64 15.13
C SER A 87 1.56 7.76 13.96
N THR A 88 2.57 6.93 14.21
CA THR A 88 3.05 5.96 13.21
C THR A 88 1.90 5.08 12.69
N GLY A 89 1.05 4.58 13.58
CA GLY A 89 -0.12 3.77 13.20
C GLY A 89 -1.17 4.54 12.40
N MET A 90 -1.39 5.82 12.68
CA MET A 90 -2.29 6.66 11.88
C MET A 90 -1.75 6.90 10.47
N LYS A 91 -0.44 7.15 10.34
CA LYS A 91 0.21 7.31 9.03
C LYS A 91 0.15 6.02 8.21
N ALA A 92 0.44 4.88 8.83
CA ALA A 92 0.38 3.59 8.19
C ALA A 92 -1.03 3.28 7.67
N LYS A 93 -2.06 3.49 8.51
CA LYS A 93 -3.46 3.33 8.11
C LYS A 93 -3.85 4.27 6.97
N LEU A 94 -3.48 5.55 7.05
CA LEU A 94 -3.78 6.50 5.98
C LEU A 94 -3.14 6.08 4.66
N ASN A 95 -1.86 5.68 4.66
CA ASN A 95 -1.16 5.22 3.45
C ASN A 95 -1.85 3.98 2.83
N LEU A 96 -2.33 3.06 3.68
CA LEU A 96 -3.09 1.91 3.21
C LEU A 96 -4.44 2.34 2.62
N ILE A 97 -5.22 3.17 3.32
CA ILE A 97 -6.50 3.69 2.83
C ILE A 97 -6.33 4.36 1.45
N ILE A 98 -5.28 5.15 1.27
CA ILE A 98 -4.95 5.77 -0.02
C ILE A 98 -4.76 4.70 -1.12
N ALA A 99 -3.99 3.65 -0.82
CA ALA A 99 -3.73 2.58 -1.79
C ALA A 99 -4.98 1.76 -2.14
N LEU A 100 -5.98 1.69 -1.26
CA LEU A 100 -7.21 0.91 -1.43
C LEU A 100 -8.35 1.67 -2.12
N THR A 101 -8.29 3.00 -2.16
CA THR A 101 -9.43 3.85 -2.55
C THR A 101 -9.35 4.43 -3.95
N HIS A 102 -8.45 3.93 -4.80
CA HIS A 102 -8.39 4.26 -6.23
C HIS A 102 -8.59 3.05 -7.15
N GLN A 103 -9.25 1.99 -6.62
CA GLN A 103 -9.55 0.75 -7.35
C GLN A 103 -8.30 0.05 -7.90
N ALA A 104 -7.24 -0.02 -7.09
CA ALA A 104 -6.06 -0.78 -7.45
C ALA A 104 -6.40 -2.28 -7.56
N GLU A 105 -5.91 -2.95 -8.59
CA GLU A 105 -6.04 -4.40 -8.79
C GLU A 105 -4.86 -5.15 -8.19
N PHE A 106 -3.71 -4.48 -8.09
CA PHE A 106 -2.49 -5.01 -7.52
C PHE A 106 -1.94 -4.08 -6.43
N LEU A 107 -1.79 -4.61 -5.22
CA LEU A 107 -1.15 -3.89 -4.11
C LEU A 107 0.29 -4.34 -3.91
N MET A 108 1.17 -3.37 -3.71
CA MET A 108 2.56 -3.61 -3.33
C MET A 108 2.85 -2.91 -2.00
N LEU A 109 3.03 -3.69 -0.94
CA LEU A 109 3.11 -3.22 0.44
C LEU A 109 4.48 -3.58 1.06
N ASP A 110 5.33 -2.57 1.26
CA ASP A 110 6.66 -2.75 1.84
C ASP A 110 6.61 -2.51 3.35
N GLU A 111 6.66 -3.60 4.13
CA GLU A 111 6.62 -3.58 5.60
C GLU A 111 5.45 -2.76 6.18
N PRO A 112 4.19 -2.95 5.73
CA PRO A 112 3.08 -2.05 6.08
C PRO A 112 2.73 -2.07 7.57
N THR A 113 3.11 -3.12 8.30
CA THR A 113 2.83 -3.30 9.74
C THR A 113 4.02 -2.95 10.63
N ALA A 114 5.17 -2.54 10.05
CA ALA A 114 6.38 -2.25 10.80
C ALA A 114 6.18 -1.10 11.81
N GLY A 115 6.64 -1.31 13.04
CA GLY A 115 6.54 -0.32 14.11
C GLY A 115 5.13 -0.10 14.67
N LEU A 116 4.17 -0.94 14.32
CA LEU A 116 2.83 -0.92 14.89
C LEU A 116 2.74 -1.78 16.16
N ASP A 117 1.90 -1.35 17.12
CA ASP A 117 1.47 -2.22 18.20
C ASP A 117 0.59 -3.36 17.67
N VAL A 118 0.39 -4.41 18.50
CA VAL A 118 -0.35 -5.62 18.13
C VAL A 118 -1.74 -5.29 17.61
N GLY A 119 -2.49 -4.43 18.31
CA GLY A 119 -3.86 -4.10 17.92
C GLY A 119 -3.95 -3.26 16.63
N ALA A 120 -2.99 -2.36 16.38
CA ALA A 120 -2.93 -1.61 15.13
C ALA A 120 -2.56 -2.52 13.96
N ARG A 121 -1.66 -3.50 14.20
CA ARG A 121 -1.25 -4.50 13.22
C ARG A 121 -2.41 -5.42 12.82
N GLU A 122 -3.13 -5.98 13.78
CA GLU A 122 -4.32 -6.81 13.51
C GLU A 122 -5.35 -6.07 12.65
N ARG A 123 -5.68 -4.83 13.04
CA ARG A 123 -6.60 -3.99 12.25
C ARG A 123 -6.11 -3.73 10.81
N MET A 124 -4.79 -3.60 10.60
CA MET A 124 -4.22 -3.45 9.26
C MET A 124 -4.41 -4.71 8.42
N LEU A 125 -4.17 -5.89 9.01
CA LEU A 125 -4.37 -7.17 8.34
C LEU A 125 -5.86 -7.41 8.03
N ASP A 126 -6.77 -7.01 8.91
CA ASP A 126 -8.21 -7.11 8.66
C ASP A 126 -8.64 -6.25 7.46
N ILE A 127 -8.12 -5.02 7.34
CA ILE A 127 -8.36 -4.16 6.18
C ILE A 127 -7.92 -4.86 4.88
N LEU A 128 -6.75 -5.50 4.89
CA LEU A 128 -6.24 -6.20 3.71
C LEU A 128 -7.07 -7.44 3.35
N ARG A 129 -7.55 -8.19 4.35
CA ARG A 129 -8.46 -9.32 4.11
C ARG A 129 -9.77 -8.86 3.49
N GLU A 130 -10.43 -7.85 4.10
CA GLU A 130 -11.67 -7.26 3.58
C GLU A 130 -11.48 -6.82 2.12
N TYR A 131 -10.36 -6.18 1.80
CA TYR A 131 -10.05 -5.73 0.44
C TYR A 131 -9.93 -6.89 -0.57
N MET A 132 -9.30 -8.00 -0.19
CA MET A 132 -9.17 -9.19 -1.03
C MET A 132 -10.50 -9.92 -1.23
N GLU A 133 -11.37 -9.92 -0.20
CA GLU A 133 -12.70 -10.54 -0.26
C GLU A 133 -13.69 -9.77 -1.16
N GLU A 134 -13.50 -8.46 -1.34
CA GLU A 134 -14.37 -7.65 -2.21
C GLU A 134 -14.30 -8.06 -3.68
N GLU A 135 -13.11 -8.41 -4.21
CA GLU A 135 -12.88 -8.71 -5.62
C GLU A 135 -11.84 -9.82 -5.81
N PRO A 136 -12.21 -10.98 -6.39
CA PRO A 136 -11.31 -12.14 -6.52
C PRO A 136 -10.10 -11.93 -7.43
N GLU A 137 -10.15 -10.97 -8.34
CA GLU A 137 -9.05 -10.66 -9.28
C GLU A 137 -7.94 -9.82 -8.66
N ARG A 138 -8.12 -9.31 -7.45
CA ARG A 138 -7.10 -8.53 -6.74
C ARG A 138 -5.95 -9.39 -6.29
N SER A 139 -4.77 -8.80 -6.21
CA SER A 139 -3.58 -9.46 -5.68
C SER A 139 -2.74 -8.52 -4.81
N ILE A 140 -2.06 -9.10 -3.83
CA ILE A 140 -1.17 -8.37 -2.92
C ILE A 140 0.22 -8.99 -2.94
N LEU A 141 1.23 -8.17 -3.16
CA LEU A 141 2.63 -8.48 -2.87
C LEU A 141 3.05 -7.72 -1.61
N ILE A 142 3.26 -8.44 -0.53
CA ILE A 142 3.62 -7.85 0.77
C ILE A 142 4.99 -8.32 1.24
N SER A 143 5.80 -7.43 1.80
CA SER A 143 6.98 -7.80 2.59
C SER A 143 6.69 -7.63 4.08
N SER A 144 7.18 -8.55 4.89
CA SER A 144 7.20 -8.42 6.34
C SER A 144 8.35 -9.24 6.94
N HIS A 145 8.90 -8.74 8.05
CA HIS A 145 9.81 -9.52 8.88
C HIS A 145 9.08 -10.24 10.02
N ILE A 146 7.75 -10.16 10.06
CA ILE A 146 6.88 -10.79 11.05
C ILE A 146 6.11 -11.93 10.35
N SER A 147 6.56 -13.17 10.54
CA SER A 147 5.98 -14.34 9.86
C SER A 147 4.50 -14.54 10.14
N SER A 148 4.05 -14.28 11.37
CA SER A 148 2.65 -14.43 11.75
C SER A 148 1.69 -13.54 10.95
N ASP A 149 2.15 -12.39 10.44
CA ASP A 149 1.32 -11.51 9.61
C ASP A 149 1.05 -12.15 8.24
N LEU A 150 2.06 -12.83 7.71
CA LEU A 150 2.00 -13.47 6.39
C LEU A 150 1.21 -14.79 6.42
N GLU A 151 1.39 -15.60 7.47
CA GLU A 151 0.72 -16.91 7.62
C GLU A 151 -0.82 -16.83 7.57
N HIS A 152 -1.38 -15.69 7.98
CA HIS A 152 -2.83 -15.49 8.03
C HIS A 152 -3.39 -14.67 6.84
N LEU A 153 -2.52 -14.16 5.97
CA LEU A 153 -2.92 -13.27 4.86
C LEU A 153 -2.53 -13.83 3.49
N CYS A 154 -1.41 -14.56 3.39
CA CYS A 154 -0.81 -14.92 2.11
C CYS A 154 -1.10 -16.37 1.73
N ASP A 155 -1.39 -16.62 0.45
CA ASP A 155 -1.48 -17.96 -0.12
C ASP A 155 -0.08 -18.58 -0.30
N ASP A 156 0.91 -17.75 -0.68
CA ASP A 156 2.30 -18.16 -0.92
C ASP A 156 3.26 -17.29 -0.11
N ILE A 157 4.26 -17.92 0.53
CA ILE A 157 5.29 -17.23 1.30
C ILE A 157 6.66 -17.61 0.75
N TYR A 158 7.46 -16.59 0.44
CA TYR A 158 8.84 -16.73 -0.02
C TYR A 158 9.82 -16.14 0.99
N VAL A 159 10.79 -16.93 1.44
CA VAL A 159 11.82 -16.46 2.36
C VAL A 159 13.03 -16.00 1.58
N ILE A 160 13.50 -14.78 1.85
CA ILE A 160 14.71 -14.21 1.24
C ILE A 160 15.86 -14.26 2.27
N HIS A 161 16.90 -15.01 1.95
CA HIS A 161 18.11 -15.09 2.78
C HIS A 161 19.35 -14.81 1.92
N LYS A 162 20.17 -13.83 2.34
CA LYS A 162 21.40 -13.42 1.61
C LYS A 162 21.17 -13.18 0.11
N GLY A 163 20.03 -12.54 -0.25
CA GLY A 163 19.68 -12.21 -1.62
C GLY A 163 19.17 -13.39 -2.47
N LYS A 164 18.86 -14.53 -1.86
CA LYS A 164 18.29 -15.71 -2.54
C LYS A 164 16.94 -16.06 -1.92
N ILE A 165 16.03 -16.52 -2.76
CA ILE A 165 14.79 -17.18 -2.32
C ILE A 165 15.14 -18.61 -1.90
N ILE A 166 14.66 -19.03 -0.73
CA ILE A 166 14.85 -20.36 -0.15
C ILE A 166 13.51 -20.97 0.24
#